data_c0325c73c4eb34bdeed397a023b8b0b0
#
_entry.id   c0325c73c4eb34bdeed397a023b8b0b0
#
_cell.length_a   1.000
_cell.length_b   1.000
_cell.length_c   1.000
_cell.angle_alpha   90.00
_cell.angle_beta   90.00
_cell.angle_gamma   90.00
#
_symmetry.space_group_name_H-M   'P 1'
#
loop_
_entity.id
_entity.type
_entity.pdbx_description
1 polymer ?
#
loop_
_entity_poly.entity_id
_entity_poly.type
_entity_poly.pdbx_seq_one_letter_code
_entity_poly.pdbx_strand_id
1 'polypeptide(L)'
;MIDIEAVKKAIQLTQEGKYDEAEKLYLELLEQCPDESALLSAIGLFYVNLKNFDRAVIFLKRACEIKETIGTVASLGFAECERKNYAEAASILEHALSFGDNIDVYNKLILSLFEIGNFSKAIEYTDKMNELFPNESKSVANKVKALTQSGKLIEAKHICTDYLKENPKDPILWYHLGLLKELIYSDDKQAIECYKLAGEYGNVSAEYNIGVAYQKLGEYEEAEKHYKNFLQIRPDDNNALVSLGLCYLTQKKFKEGYELVYNRKNSYANRLTKNLWKPNTALDKELVILPDQGFGDSIQFVRYLPFLKEHSIKVATSKQLIELFKKNYPDIEFINIEDINPETQALRITDLAYALNMDFDNIPFSEGYLNIEPADIKNDKLKVGLCWEAGSAGVRGMIDRTINIKCFEPLLNLSNIQIYSFQYTDTLNGNEKYPQMINLAKDFKDFTDTAKALKAMDIVVTVDTVITHLAGALGIKTYILLPYASDWRWFGGGVNTPWYKSIKIFKQEDHISWEEPINDIIKCLS
;
A
#
# COMPACT_ATOMS: atom_id res chain seq x y z
N MET A 1 36.96 2.62 -39.71
CA MET A 1 37.45 2.25 -38.37
C MET A 1 37.00 3.35 -37.43
N ILE A 2 36.38 2.98 -36.35
CA ILE A 2 35.87 3.95 -35.35
C ILE A 2 37.05 4.71 -34.70
N ASP A 3 36.88 6.00 -34.47
CA ASP A 3 37.79 6.80 -33.66
C ASP A 3 37.56 6.50 -32.16
N ILE A 4 38.39 5.60 -31.61
CA ILE A 4 38.28 5.17 -30.21
C ILE A 4 38.50 6.34 -29.23
N GLU A 5 39.35 7.30 -29.55
CA GLU A 5 39.63 8.46 -28.69
C GLU A 5 38.41 9.41 -28.64
N ALA A 6 37.71 9.57 -29.77
CA ALA A 6 36.47 10.33 -29.82
C ALA A 6 35.32 9.66 -29.02
N VAL A 7 35.22 8.32 -29.06
CA VAL A 7 34.26 7.56 -28.21
C VAL A 7 34.59 7.75 -26.73
N LYS A 8 35.88 7.62 -26.33
CA LYS A 8 36.28 7.86 -24.94
C LYS A 8 35.95 9.27 -24.49
N LYS A 9 36.14 10.28 -25.37
CA LYS A 9 35.79 11.67 -25.09
C LYS A 9 34.28 11.85 -24.89
N ALA A 10 33.45 11.19 -25.68
CA ALA A 10 32.00 11.23 -25.52
C ALA A 10 31.56 10.60 -24.18
N ILE A 11 32.18 9.48 -23.79
CA ILE A 11 31.96 8.85 -22.46
C ILE A 11 32.36 9.79 -21.34
N GLN A 12 33.53 10.44 -21.45
CA GLN A 12 34.01 11.40 -20.45
C GLN A 12 33.05 12.60 -20.33
N LEU A 13 32.60 13.18 -21.44
CA LEU A 13 31.60 14.26 -21.44
C LEU A 13 30.31 13.84 -20.75
N THR A 14 29.87 12.60 -20.96
CA THR A 14 28.71 12.02 -20.25
C THR A 14 28.92 11.98 -18.75
N GLN A 15 30.10 11.56 -18.29
CA GLN A 15 30.47 11.52 -16.86
C GLN A 15 30.57 12.91 -16.24
N GLU A 16 31.01 13.90 -17.02
CA GLU A 16 31.07 15.32 -16.62
C GLU A 16 29.69 16.03 -16.62
N GLY A 17 28.62 15.34 -17.05
CA GLY A 17 27.26 15.91 -17.15
C GLY A 17 27.05 16.84 -18.35
N LYS A 18 27.98 16.89 -19.29
CA LYS A 18 27.91 17.70 -20.55
C LYS A 18 27.14 16.94 -21.63
N TYR A 19 25.88 16.67 -21.36
CA TYR A 19 25.06 15.76 -22.18
C TYR A 19 24.87 16.21 -23.62
N ASP A 20 24.67 17.51 -23.85
CA ASP A 20 24.46 18.05 -25.22
C ASP A 20 25.70 17.88 -26.08
N GLU A 21 26.89 18.11 -25.50
CA GLU A 21 28.17 17.94 -26.20
C GLU A 21 28.45 16.45 -26.46
N ALA A 22 28.12 15.58 -25.48
CA ALA A 22 28.24 14.14 -25.61
C ALA A 22 27.32 13.59 -26.72
N GLU A 23 26.04 13.97 -26.73
CA GLU A 23 25.08 13.55 -27.75
C GLU A 23 25.51 13.95 -29.15
N LYS A 24 25.93 15.19 -29.31
CA LYS A 24 26.42 15.68 -30.60
C LYS A 24 27.60 14.85 -31.10
N LEU A 25 28.58 14.59 -30.24
CA LEU A 25 29.76 13.80 -30.61
C LEU A 25 29.39 12.33 -30.93
N TYR A 26 28.46 11.73 -30.17
CA TYR A 26 27.96 10.39 -30.49
C TYR A 26 27.25 10.33 -31.83
N LEU A 27 26.42 11.33 -32.18
CA LEU A 27 25.71 11.38 -33.47
C LEU A 27 26.69 11.59 -34.64
N GLU A 28 27.69 12.45 -34.51
CA GLU A 28 28.74 12.62 -35.50
C GLU A 28 29.53 11.33 -35.76
N LEU A 29 29.84 10.57 -34.72
CA LEU A 29 30.50 9.25 -34.83
C LEU A 29 29.57 8.21 -35.47
N LEU A 30 28.29 8.25 -35.17
CA LEU A 30 27.29 7.33 -35.73
C LEU A 30 27.11 7.54 -37.24
N GLU A 31 27.17 8.79 -37.75
CA GLU A 31 27.15 9.09 -39.18
C GLU A 31 28.35 8.49 -39.91
N GLN A 32 29.53 8.46 -39.25
CA GLN A 32 30.74 7.91 -39.82
C GLN A 32 30.81 6.36 -39.74
N CYS A 33 30.25 5.77 -38.68
CA CYS A 33 30.32 4.35 -38.40
C CYS A 33 28.94 3.83 -37.93
N PRO A 34 27.92 3.76 -38.80
CA PRO A 34 26.54 3.46 -38.43
C PRO A 34 26.32 2.04 -37.89
N ASP A 35 27.18 1.08 -38.29
CA ASP A 35 27.03 -0.33 -37.96
C ASP A 35 28.17 -0.83 -37.04
N GLU A 36 28.68 0.02 -36.16
CA GLU A 36 29.67 -0.35 -35.14
C GLU A 36 28.95 -0.68 -33.83
N SER A 37 28.92 -1.98 -33.50
CA SER A 37 28.18 -2.47 -32.33
C SER A 37 28.63 -1.82 -30.99
N ALA A 38 29.95 -1.58 -30.85
CA ALA A 38 30.49 -0.95 -29.65
C ALA A 38 30.02 0.52 -29.49
N LEU A 39 29.96 1.27 -30.61
CA LEU A 39 29.46 2.64 -30.61
C LEU A 39 27.95 2.68 -30.26
N LEU A 40 27.17 1.82 -30.91
CA LEU A 40 25.73 1.71 -30.65
C LEU A 40 25.45 1.36 -29.19
N SER A 41 26.26 0.45 -28.59
CA SER A 41 26.15 0.15 -27.16
C SER A 41 26.49 1.36 -26.27
N ALA A 42 27.54 2.11 -26.62
CA ALA A 42 27.90 3.32 -25.86
C ALA A 42 26.79 4.40 -25.93
N ILE A 43 26.19 4.60 -27.12
CA ILE A 43 25.05 5.48 -27.29
C ILE A 43 23.84 5.01 -26.49
N GLY A 44 23.54 3.71 -26.51
CA GLY A 44 22.47 3.12 -25.72
C GLY A 44 22.66 3.39 -24.22
N LEU A 45 23.86 3.15 -23.68
CA LEU A 45 24.19 3.44 -22.29
C LEU A 45 24.14 4.93 -21.95
N PHE A 46 24.51 5.82 -22.89
CA PHE A 46 24.34 7.26 -22.77
C PHE A 46 22.85 7.62 -22.55
N TYR A 47 21.94 7.06 -23.34
CA TYR A 47 20.50 7.30 -23.17
C TYR A 47 19.94 6.65 -21.90
N VAL A 48 20.51 5.56 -21.41
CA VAL A 48 20.18 5.03 -20.07
C VAL A 48 20.50 6.06 -18.98
N ASN A 49 21.67 6.70 -19.04
CA ASN A 49 22.07 7.77 -18.10
C ASN A 49 21.13 8.99 -18.15
N LEU A 50 20.61 9.31 -19.33
CA LEU A 50 19.60 10.35 -19.52
C LEU A 50 18.19 9.92 -19.12
N LYS A 51 18.00 8.69 -18.66
CA LYS A 51 16.69 8.08 -18.38
C LYS A 51 15.74 8.04 -19.59
N ASN A 52 16.29 8.13 -20.80
CA ASN A 52 15.55 7.96 -22.03
C ASN A 52 15.64 6.51 -22.50
N PHE A 53 14.94 5.64 -21.77
CA PHE A 53 15.07 4.19 -21.95
C PHE A 53 14.53 3.73 -23.32
N ASP A 54 13.59 4.42 -23.92
CA ASP A 54 13.05 4.07 -25.25
C ASP A 54 14.12 4.22 -26.34
N ARG A 55 14.85 5.34 -26.33
CA ARG A 55 16.00 5.51 -27.23
C ARG A 55 17.12 4.54 -26.92
N ALA A 56 17.41 4.30 -25.64
CA ALA A 56 18.42 3.35 -25.22
C ALA A 56 18.18 1.97 -25.86
N VAL A 57 16.96 1.44 -25.73
CA VAL A 57 16.59 0.11 -26.26
C VAL A 57 16.75 0.06 -27.79
N ILE A 58 16.41 1.11 -28.54
CA ILE A 58 16.57 1.14 -30.00
C ILE A 58 18.05 0.91 -30.38
N PHE A 59 18.97 1.64 -29.76
CA PHE A 59 20.40 1.53 -30.06
C PHE A 59 20.99 0.20 -29.58
N LEU A 60 20.57 -0.27 -28.40
CA LEU A 60 21.08 -1.53 -27.84
C LEU A 60 20.56 -2.74 -28.62
N LYS A 61 19.30 -2.75 -29.12
CA LYS A 61 18.80 -3.79 -30.03
C LYS A 61 19.62 -3.85 -31.30
N ARG A 62 19.88 -2.70 -31.93
CA ARG A 62 20.71 -2.65 -33.13
C ARG A 62 22.16 -3.11 -32.86
N ALA A 63 22.70 -2.79 -31.68
CA ALA A 63 24.02 -3.29 -31.29
C ALA A 63 24.07 -4.82 -31.19
N CYS A 64 23.02 -5.44 -30.64
CA CYS A 64 22.89 -6.90 -30.56
C CYS A 64 22.72 -7.53 -31.94
N GLU A 65 21.90 -6.94 -32.83
CA GLU A 65 21.72 -7.44 -34.23
C GLU A 65 23.04 -7.51 -35.01
N ILE A 66 23.98 -6.60 -34.72
CA ILE A 66 25.29 -6.59 -35.36
C ILE A 66 26.24 -7.59 -34.71
N LYS A 67 26.30 -7.59 -33.39
CA LYS A 67 27.20 -8.47 -32.62
C LYS A 67 26.66 -8.73 -31.23
N GLU A 68 26.24 -9.95 -30.97
CA GLU A 68 25.92 -10.41 -29.62
C GLU A 68 27.19 -10.70 -28.81
N THR A 69 27.23 -10.15 -27.63
CA THR A 69 28.18 -10.41 -26.56
C THR A 69 27.47 -10.32 -25.23
N ILE A 70 28.05 -10.86 -24.18
CA ILE A 70 27.47 -10.69 -22.84
C ILE A 70 27.21 -9.19 -22.53
N GLY A 71 28.12 -8.30 -22.93
CA GLY A 71 28.01 -6.86 -22.68
C GLY A 71 26.86 -6.20 -23.43
N THR A 72 26.68 -6.49 -24.74
CA THR A 72 25.62 -5.90 -25.57
C THR A 72 24.25 -6.41 -25.11
N VAL A 73 24.10 -7.72 -24.91
CA VAL A 73 22.84 -8.35 -24.53
C VAL A 73 22.45 -7.97 -23.08
N ALA A 74 23.43 -7.96 -22.16
CA ALA A 74 23.16 -7.51 -20.78
C ALA A 74 22.73 -6.05 -20.71
N SER A 75 23.37 -5.16 -21.49
CA SER A 75 22.99 -3.74 -21.53
C SER A 75 21.55 -3.54 -22.01
N LEU A 76 21.12 -4.33 -23.00
CA LEU A 76 19.72 -4.32 -23.46
C LEU A 76 18.77 -4.81 -22.37
N GLY A 77 19.11 -5.91 -21.70
CA GLY A 77 18.31 -6.42 -20.57
C GLY A 77 18.22 -5.42 -19.42
N PHE A 78 19.30 -4.72 -19.11
CA PHE A 78 19.30 -3.67 -18.07
C PHE A 78 18.40 -2.49 -18.47
N ALA A 79 18.44 -2.06 -19.73
CA ALA A 79 17.56 -0.99 -20.23
C ALA A 79 16.07 -1.39 -20.18
N GLU A 80 15.73 -2.64 -20.49
CA GLU A 80 14.38 -3.15 -20.36
C GLU A 80 13.92 -3.26 -18.88
N CYS A 81 14.82 -3.58 -17.94
CA CYS A 81 14.53 -3.50 -16.50
C CYS A 81 14.14 -2.08 -16.09
N GLU A 82 14.88 -1.06 -16.54
CA GLU A 82 14.61 0.35 -16.21
C GLU A 82 13.28 0.83 -16.83
N ARG A 83 12.89 0.27 -17.99
CA ARG A 83 11.55 0.46 -18.57
C ARG A 83 10.44 -0.27 -17.82
N LYS A 84 10.78 -1.09 -16.83
CA LYS A 84 9.88 -2.00 -16.12
C LYS A 84 9.27 -3.10 -17.00
N ASN A 85 9.88 -3.41 -18.12
CA ASN A 85 9.49 -4.50 -19.01
C ASN A 85 10.18 -5.81 -18.54
N TYR A 86 9.86 -6.24 -17.32
CA TYR A 86 10.58 -7.28 -16.62
C TYR A 86 10.52 -8.67 -17.28
N ALA A 87 9.42 -8.97 -18.00
CA ALA A 87 9.31 -10.26 -18.71
C ALA A 87 10.31 -10.36 -19.86
N GLU A 88 10.42 -9.32 -20.67
CA GLU A 88 11.39 -9.21 -21.76
C GLU A 88 12.82 -9.14 -21.21
N ALA A 89 13.02 -8.32 -20.16
CA ALA A 89 14.31 -8.21 -19.49
C ALA A 89 14.80 -9.57 -18.98
N ALA A 90 13.95 -10.38 -18.35
CA ALA A 90 14.34 -11.70 -17.87
C ALA A 90 14.77 -12.61 -19.02
N SER A 91 14.05 -12.64 -20.13
CA SER A 91 14.41 -13.44 -21.31
C SER A 91 15.76 -13.03 -21.90
N ILE A 92 15.98 -11.70 -22.04
CA ILE A 92 17.24 -11.17 -22.58
C ILE A 92 18.41 -11.46 -21.64
N LEU A 93 18.22 -11.33 -20.33
CA LEU A 93 19.28 -11.59 -19.35
C LEU A 93 19.60 -13.07 -19.21
N GLU A 94 18.61 -13.96 -19.34
CA GLU A 94 18.85 -15.42 -19.47
C GLU A 94 19.72 -15.70 -20.71
N HIS A 95 19.43 -15.06 -21.84
CA HIS A 95 20.24 -15.18 -23.05
C HIS A 95 21.65 -14.62 -22.84
N ALA A 96 21.81 -13.50 -22.16
CA ALA A 96 23.14 -12.93 -21.86
C ALA A 96 24.03 -13.90 -21.09
N LEU A 97 23.47 -14.69 -20.16
CA LEU A 97 24.20 -15.70 -19.40
C LEU A 97 24.70 -16.90 -20.26
N SER A 98 24.19 -17.07 -21.50
CA SER A 98 24.74 -18.08 -22.43
C SER A 98 26.11 -17.71 -22.97
N PHE A 99 26.53 -16.44 -22.86
CA PHE A 99 27.84 -15.94 -23.26
C PHE A 99 28.88 -15.96 -22.12
N GLY A 100 28.45 -16.23 -20.89
CA GLY A 100 29.30 -16.28 -19.71
C GLY A 100 28.59 -15.82 -18.45
N ASP A 101 29.18 -16.12 -17.30
CA ASP A 101 28.65 -15.75 -16.01
C ASP A 101 29.03 -14.31 -15.62
N ASN A 102 28.06 -13.55 -15.12
CA ASN A 102 28.29 -12.19 -14.66
C ASN A 102 27.32 -11.88 -13.51
N ILE A 103 27.86 -11.41 -12.40
CA ILE A 103 27.12 -11.19 -11.16
C ILE A 103 26.02 -10.12 -11.31
N ASP A 104 26.27 -9.06 -12.10
CA ASP A 104 25.28 -8.00 -12.31
C ASP A 104 24.12 -8.50 -13.18
N VAL A 105 24.41 -9.38 -14.15
CA VAL A 105 23.40 -10.03 -14.98
C VAL A 105 22.52 -10.93 -14.12
N TYR A 106 23.10 -11.75 -13.23
CA TYR A 106 22.33 -12.56 -12.28
C TYR A 106 21.45 -11.69 -11.38
N ASN A 107 21.99 -10.62 -10.81
CA ASN A 107 21.24 -9.72 -9.93
C ASN A 107 20.03 -9.09 -10.64
N LYS A 108 20.20 -8.60 -11.87
CA LYS A 108 19.11 -7.98 -12.65
C LYS A 108 18.11 -9.04 -13.15
N LEU A 109 18.57 -10.23 -13.51
CA LEU A 109 17.68 -11.34 -13.87
C LEU A 109 16.80 -11.75 -12.69
N ILE A 110 17.42 -11.97 -11.52
CA ILE A 110 16.70 -12.33 -10.31
C ILE A 110 15.67 -11.25 -9.95
N LEU A 111 16.04 -9.96 -10.03
CA LEU A 111 15.11 -8.85 -9.84
C LEU A 111 13.93 -8.93 -10.82
N SER A 112 14.20 -9.13 -12.11
CA SER A 112 13.15 -9.21 -13.13
C SER A 112 12.20 -10.39 -12.89
N LEU A 113 12.74 -11.55 -12.47
CA LEU A 113 11.96 -12.72 -12.10
C LEU A 113 11.08 -12.48 -10.87
N PHE A 114 11.53 -11.67 -9.89
CA PHE A 114 10.72 -11.24 -8.77
C PHE A 114 9.54 -10.38 -9.21
N GLU A 115 9.79 -9.41 -10.08
CA GLU A 115 8.76 -8.46 -10.51
C GLU A 115 7.63 -9.14 -11.33
N ILE A 116 7.95 -10.22 -12.04
CA ILE A 116 6.96 -11.05 -12.76
C ILE A 116 6.39 -12.20 -11.92
N GLY A 117 6.79 -12.33 -10.64
CA GLY A 117 6.29 -13.37 -9.72
C GLY A 117 6.85 -14.78 -9.97
N ASN A 118 7.89 -14.93 -10.78
CA ASN A 118 8.50 -16.24 -11.05
C ASN A 118 9.55 -16.59 -9.99
N PHE A 119 9.08 -16.82 -8.75
CA PHE A 119 9.95 -17.08 -7.61
C PHE A 119 10.75 -18.39 -7.73
N SER A 120 10.21 -19.41 -8.41
CA SER A 120 10.89 -20.68 -8.59
C SER A 120 12.18 -20.52 -9.41
N LYS A 121 12.11 -19.82 -10.56
CA LYS A 121 13.31 -19.51 -11.35
C LYS A 121 14.25 -18.54 -10.62
N ALA A 122 13.70 -17.58 -9.86
CA ALA A 122 14.53 -16.68 -9.06
C ALA A 122 15.38 -17.44 -8.04
N ILE A 123 14.84 -18.48 -7.39
CA ILE A 123 15.59 -19.36 -6.47
C ILE A 123 16.67 -20.12 -7.23
N GLU A 124 16.33 -20.74 -8.37
CA GLU A 124 17.28 -21.49 -9.21
C GLU A 124 18.50 -20.63 -9.61
N TYR A 125 18.25 -19.42 -10.13
CA TYR A 125 19.35 -18.53 -10.52
C TYR A 125 20.12 -17.98 -9.33
N THR A 126 19.49 -17.83 -8.17
CA THR A 126 20.18 -17.44 -6.95
C THR A 126 21.10 -18.57 -6.44
N ASP A 127 20.66 -19.84 -6.52
CA ASP A 127 21.49 -20.98 -6.17
C ASP A 127 22.70 -21.07 -7.08
N LYS A 128 22.52 -20.91 -8.39
CA LYS A 128 23.60 -20.88 -9.39
C LYS A 128 24.60 -19.73 -9.13
N MET A 129 24.05 -18.54 -8.79
CA MET A 129 24.88 -17.40 -8.43
C MET A 129 25.70 -17.67 -7.15
N ASN A 130 25.13 -18.33 -6.13
CA ASN A 130 25.83 -18.70 -4.91
C ASN A 130 26.95 -19.73 -5.14
N GLU A 131 26.76 -20.66 -6.06
CA GLU A 131 27.79 -21.63 -6.43
C GLU A 131 28.96 -20.96 -7.13
N LEU A 132 28.68 -19.99 -8.01
CA LEU A 132 29.72 -19.30 -8.80
C LEU A 132 30.41 -18.16 -8.04
N PHE A 133 29.65 -17.48 -7.16
CA PHE A 133 30.10 -16.30 -6.39
C PHE A 133 29.81 -16.52 -4.90
N PRO A 134 30.51 -17.44 -4.24
CA PRO A 134 30.29 -17.75 -2.82
C PRO A 134 30.62 -16.53 -1.93
N ASN A 135 29.89 -16.41 -0.82
CA ASN A 135 30.02 -15.33 0.18
C ASN A 135 29.48 -13.92 -0.24
N GLU A 136 28.73 -13.84 -1.32
CA GLU A 136 28.03 -12.62 -1.67
C GLU A 136 26.74 -12.46 -0.84
N SER A 137 26.76 -11.56 0.13
CA SER A 137 25.61 -11.25 1.01
C SER A 137 24.32 -10.97 0.21
N LYS A 138 24.43 -10.24 -0.89
CA LYS A 138 23.29 -9.93 -1.77
C LYS A 138 22.66 -11.18 -2.39
N SER A 139 23.46 -12.17 -2.72
CA SER A 139 22.99 -13.43 -3.27
C SER A 139 22.16 -14.20 -2.24
N VAL A 140 22.67 -14.34 -1.02
CA VAL A 140 21.95 -14.97 0.08
C VAL A 140 20.64 -14.20 0.38
N ALA A 141 20.70 -12.87 0.41
CA ALA A 141 19.54 -12.00 0.61
C ALA A 141 18.47 -12.18 -0.50
N ASN A 142 18.89 -12.31 -1.75
CA ASN A 142 17.98 -12.58 -2.87
C ASN A 142 17.29 -13.94 -2.70
N LYS A 143 18.00 -14.99 -2.28
CA LYS A 143 17.40 -16.29 -1.98
C LYS A 143 16.39 -16.20 -0.85
N VAL A 144 16.75 -15.54 0.24
CA VAL A 144 15.85 -15.29 1.37
C VAL A 144 14.60 -14.55 0.92
N LYS A 145 14.74 -13.51 0.10
CA LYS A 145 13.62 -12.76 -0.47
C LYS A 145 12.72 -13.66 -1.33
N ALA A 146 13.30 -14.50 -2.21
CA ALA A 146 12.53 -15.41 -3.06
C ALA A 146 11.72 -16.43 -2.26
N LEU A 147 12.36 -17.03 -1.26
CA LEU A 147 11.72 -17.99 -0.36
C LEU A 147 10.59 -17.32 0.44
N THR A 148 10.83 -16.09 0.90
CA THR A 148 9.82 -15.30 1.61
C THR A 148 8.59 -15.04 0.73
N GLN A 149 8.80 -14.63 -0.53
CA GLN A 149 7.70 -14.36 -1.48
C GLN A 149 6.96 -15.64 -1.91
N SER A 150 7.64 -16.78 -1.95
CA SER A 150 7.03 -18.07 -2.24
C SER A 150 6.35 -18.74 -1.02
N GLY A 151 6.32 -18.06 0.14
CA GLY A 151 5.72 -18.57 1.37
C GLY A 151 6.58 -19.55 2.17
N LYS A 152 7.81 -19.84 1.72
CA LYS A 152 8.76 -20.76 2.40
C LYS A 152 9.51 -20.07 3.54
N LEU A 153 8.75 -19.47 4.48
CA LEU A 153 9.27 -18.58 5.51
C LEU A 153 10.28 -19.25 6.46
N ILE A 154 10.04 -20.51 6.83
CA ILE A 154 10.91 -21.25 7.75
C ILE A 154 12.27 -21.54 7.10
N GLU A 155 12.28 -21.95 5.81
CA GLU A 155 13.50 -22.17 5.05
C GLU A 155 14.30 -20.87 4.91
N ALA A 156 13.63 -19.76 4.57
CA ALA A 156 14.24 -18.43 4.52
C ALA A 156 14.92 -18.06 5.84
N LYS A 157 14.26 -18.29 6.97
CA LYS A 157 14.80 -18.01 8.31
C LYS A 157 16.04 -18.86 8.60
N HIS A 158 16.03 -20.15 8.28
CA HIS A 158 17.19 -21.01 8.48
C HIS A 158 18.41 -20.50 7.71
N ILE A 159 18.24 -20.13 6.43
CA ILE A 159 19.32 -19.58 5.61
C ILE A 159 19.87 -18.28 6.24
N CYS A 160 18.99 -17.36 6.67
CA CYS A 160 19.44 -16.14 7.37
C CYS A 160 20.26 -16.46 8.61
N THR A 161 19.74 -17.34 9.46
CA THR A 161 20.39 -17.64 10.74
C THR A 161 21.71 -18.37 10.56
N ASP A 162 21.81 -19.27 9.59
CA ASP A 162 23.06 -20.01 9.31
C ASP A 162 24.13 -19.09 8.73
N TYR A 163 23.77 -18.23 7.79
CA TYR A 163 24.70 -17.24 7.25
C TYR A 163 25.21 -16.26 8.32
N LEU A 164 24.33 -15.78 9.20
CA LEU A 164 24.68 -14.83 10.27
C LEU A 164 25.58 -15.43 11.35
N LYS A 165 25.65 -16.77 11.51
CA LYS A 165 26.61 -17.41 12.41
C LYS A 165 28.06 -17.17 11.96
N GLU A 166 28.30 -17.18 10.66
CA GLU A 166 29.61 -16.96 10.06
C GLU A 166 29.86 -15.48 9.77
N ASN A 167 28.81 -14.72 9.48
CA ASN A 167 28.85 -13.31 9.09
C ASN A 167 27.99 -12.44 10.05
N PRO A 168 28.31 -12.33 11.35
CA PRO A 168 27.46 -11.72 12.37
C PRO A 168 27.26 -10.21 12.22
N LYS A 169 28.00 -9.55 11.33
CA LYS A 169 27.90 -8.10 11.08
C LYS A 169 27.25 -7.77 9.72
N ASP A 170 26.55 -8.74 9.11
CA ASP A 170 25.89 -8.48 7.83
C ASP A 170 24.58 -7.68 8.02
N PRO A 171 24.53 -6.42 7.54
CA PRO A 171 23.37 -5.55 7.74
C PRO A 171 22.15 -6.00 6.93
N ILE A 172 22.35 -6.69 5.80
CA ILE A 172 21.27 -7.08 4.90
C ILE A 172 20.54 -8.29 5.47
N LEU A 173 21.27 -9.28 5.95
CA LEU A 173 20.68 -10.49 6.50
C LEU A 173 20.02 -10.25 7.86
N TRP A 174 20.56 -9.37 8.71
CA TRP A 174 19.86 -8.94 9.92
C TRP A 174 18.53 -8.26 9.62
N TYR A 175 18.50 -7.39 8.60
CA TYR A 175 17.26 -6.75 8.14
C TYR A 175 16.22 -7.79 7.68
N HIS A 176 16.63 -8.76 6.86
CA HIS A 176 15.73 -9.83 6.40
C HIS A 176 15.28 -10.75 7.53
N LEU A 177 16.12 -11.01 8.52
CA LEU A 177 15.74 -11.80 9.68
C LEU A 177 14.66 -11.06 10.50
N GLY A 178 14.76 -9.74 10.65
CA GLY A 178 13.73 -8.91 11.26
C GLY A 178 12.38 -9.05 10.53
N LEU A 179 12.37 -8.92 9.20
CA LEU A 179 11.16 -9.13 8.40
C LEU A 179 10.55 -10.53 8.60
N LEU A 180 11.39 -11.57 8.69
CA LEU A 180 10.94 -12.94 8.90
C LEU A 180 10.38 -13.17 10.31
N LYS A 181 10.91 -12.46 11.32
CA LYS A 181 10.37 -12.49 12.68
C LYS A 181 8.95 -11.92 12.72
N GLU A 182 8.70 -10.81 12.03
CA GLU A 182 7.36 -10.25 11.90
C GLU A 182 6.40 -11.21 11.16
N LEU A 183 6.85 -11.78 10.04
CA LEU A 183 5.99 -12.61 9.17
C LEU A 183 5.65 -13.97 9.76
N ILE A 184 6.57 -14.60 10.51
CA ILE A 184 6.39 -15.96 11.04
C ILE A 184 5.69 -15.94 12.39
N TYR A 185 6.06 -15.00 13.25
CA TYR A 185 5.71 -15.03 14.66
C TYR A 185 4.88 -13.83 15.10
N SER A 186 4.66 -12.84 14.24
CA SER A 186 4.12 -11.52 14.61
C SER A 186 4.88 -10.91 15.80
N ASP A 187 6.20 -11.20 15.90
CA ASP A 187 7.05 -10.79 17.00
C ASP A 187 7.80 -9.50 16.65
N ASP A 188 7.07 -8.39 16.73
CA ASP A 188 7.61 -7.06 16.43
C ASP A 188 8.77 -6.69 17.39
N LYS A 189 8.81 -7.21 18.62
CA LYS A 189 9.92 -6.95 19.56
C LYS A 189 11.22 -7.60 19.11
N GLN A 190 11.18 -8.89 18.74
CA GLN A 190 12.37 -9.56 18.20
C GLN A 190 12.77 -8.98 16.83
N ALA A 191 11.81 -8.54 16.02
CA ALA A 191 12.10 -7.86 14.78
C ALA A 191 12.86 -6.55 15.00
N ILE A 192 12.45 -5.73 15.98
CA ILE A 192 13.15 -4.50 16.37
C ILE A 192 14.61 -4.78 16.73
N GLU A 193 14.90 -5.83 17.51
CA GLU A 193 16.28 -6.17 17.87
C GLU A 193 17.11 -6.53 16.61
N CYS A 194 16.54 -7.30 15.67
CA CYS A 194 17.20 -7.59 14.41
C CYS A 194 17.44 -6.31 13.55
N TYR A 195 16.46 -5.42 13.49
CA TYR A 195 16.59 -4.16 12.77
C TYR A 195 17.62 -3.22 13.41
N LYS A 196 17.71 -3.17 14.75
CA LYS A 196 18.76 -2.41 15.45
C LYS A 196 20.15 -2.88 15.06
N LEU A 197 20.38 -4.21 15.04
CA LEU A 197 21.64 -4.77 14.57
C LEU A 197 21.92 -4.44 13.10
N ALA A 198 20.89 -4.53 12.25
CA ALA A 198 21.02 -4.12 10.85
C ALA A 198 21.43 -2.64 10.72
N GLY A 199 20.83 -1.76 11.52
CA GLY A 199 21.15 -0.33 11.54
C GLY A 199 22.56 -0.04 12.05
N GLU A 200 23.00 -0.70 13.14
CA GLU A 200 24.36 -0.61 13.68
C GLU A 200 25.43 -0.99 12.65
N TYR A 201 25.12 -1.95 11.77
CA TYR A 201 25.99 -2.39 10.69
C TYR A 201 25.78 -1.66 9.36
N GLY A 202 24.96 -0.59 9.35
CA GLY A 202 24.86 0.35 8.23
C GLY A 202 23.65 0.20 7.32
N ASN A 203 22.63 -0.58 7.69
CA ASN A 203 21.38 -0.66 6.93
C ASN A 203 20.46 0.51 7.29
N VAL A 204 20.47 1.56 6.48
CA VAL A 204 19.64 2.76 6.68
C VAL A 204 18.14 2.44 6.73
N SER A 205 17.67 1.45 5.96
CA SER A 205 16.24 1.09 5.91
C SER A 205 15.73 0.48 7.22
N ALA A 206 16.63 0.06 8.11
CA ALA A 206 16.28 -0.48 9.42
C ALA A 206 15.52 0.54 10.28
N GLU A 207 15.94 1.82 10.28
CA GLU A 207 15.26 2.89 11.02
C GLU A 207 13.78 3.01 10.66
N TYR A 208 13.45 2.95 9.37
CA TYR A 208 12.06 2.98 8.92
C TYR A 208 11.25 1.78 9.47
N ASN A 209 11.80 0.57 9.39
CA ASN A 209 11.10 -0.63 9.86
C ASN A 209 11.00 -0.72 11.38
N ILE A 210 11.97 -0.18 12.12
CA ILE A 210 11.84 -0.01 13.58
C ILE A 210 10.64 0.90 13.89
N GLY A 211 10.50 2.01 13.16
CA GLY A 211 9.33 2.89 13.29
C GLY A 211 8.01 2.17 13.03
N VAL A 212 7.94 1.35 11.97
CA VAL A 212 6.75 0.54 11.65
C VAL A 212 6.44 -0.47 12.76
N ALA A 213 7.46 -1.16 13.28
CA ALA A 213 7.28 -2.15 14.35
C ALA A 213 6.81 -1.50 15.67
N TYR A 214 7.39 -0.36 16.06
CA TYR A 214 6.90 0.40 17.21
C TYR A 214 5.46 0.91 17.03
N GLN A 215 5.10 1.35 15.82
CA GLN A 215 3.71 1.74 15.52
C GLN A 215 2.73 0.58 15.69
N LYS A 216 3.10 -0.65 15.28
CA LYS A 216 2.32 -1.86 15.52
C LYS A 216 2.21 -2.21 17.00
N LEU A 217 3.24 -1.94 17.78
CA LEU A 217 3.23 -2.11 19.25
C LEU A 217 2.45 -1.00 19.98
N GLY A 218 1.93 0.01 19.27
CA GLY A 218 1.24 1.16 19.87
C GLY A 218 2.19 2.16 20.57
N GLU A 219 3.49 2.02 20.37
CA GLU A 219 4.54 2.88 20.94
C GLU A 219 4.82 4.05 19.95
N TYR A 220 3.83 4.93 19.82
CA TYR A 220 3.82 5.96 18.75
C TYR A 220 4.92 7.00 18.89
N GLU A 221 5.37 7.33 20.10
CA GLU A 221 6.47 8.28 20.35
C GLU A 221 7.80 7.70 19.84
N GLU A 222 8.07 6.42 20.09
CA GLU A 222 9.27 5.76 19.55
C GLU A 222 9.16 5.59 18.03
N ALA A 223 7.97 5.26 17.50
CA ALA A 223 7.75 5.21 16.05
C ALA A 223 8.07 6.55 15.37
N GLU A 224 7.55 7.66 15.93
CA GLU A 224 7.81 9.03 15.47
C GLU A 224 9.30 9.34 15.42
N LYS A 225 10.05 9.01 16.47
CA LYS A 225 11.48 9.22 16.58
C LYS A 225 12.25 8.49 15.47
N HIS A 226 11.95 7.21 15.25
CA HIS A 226 12.62 6.41 14.23
C HIS A 226 12.27 6.85 12.81
N TYR A 227 11.01 7.24 12.53
CA TYR A 227 10.67 7.85 11.24
C TYR A 227 11.42 9.17 10.98
N LYS A 228 11.56 10.01 12.01
CA LYS A 228 12.35 11.26 11.92
C LYS A 228 13.82 10.99 11.65
N ASN A 229 14.42 10.01 12.33
CA ASN A 229 15.81 9.61 12.10
C ASN A 229 16.02 9.15 10.65
N PHE A 230 15.12 8.32 10.13
CA PHE A 230 15.17 7.89 8.73
C PHE A 230 15.07 9.09 7.76
N LEU A 231 14.15 10.01 8.03
CA LEU A 231 13.93 11.21 7.19
C LEU A 231 15.11 12.21 7.25
N GLN A 232 15.96 12.21 8.29
CA GLN A 232 17.21 12.98 8.28
C GLN A 232 18.16 12.49 7.18
N ILE A 233 18.13 11.20 6.86
CA ILE A 233 18.99 10.57 5.85
C ILE A 233 18.31 10.60 4.46
N ARG A 234 16.97 10.43 4.44
CA ARG A 234 16.14 10.40 3.22
C ARG A 234 14.94 11.35 3.35
N PRO A 235 15.15 12.68 3.27
CA PRO A 235 14.13 13.68 3.57
C PRO A 235 12.90 13.64 2.64
N ASP A 236 13.07 13.15 1.41
CA ASP A 236 12.01 13.08 0.40
C ASP A 236 11.37 11.69 0.27
N ASP A 237 11.64 10.77 1.21
CA ASP A 237 11.02 9.42 1.16
C ASP A 237 9.53 9.52 1.45
N ASN A 238 8.74 9.32 0.40
CA ASN A 238 7.28 9.47 0.46
C ASN A 238 6.62 8.50 1.44
N ASN A 239 7.12 7.28 1.56
CA ASN A 239 6.54 6.27 2.46
C ASN A 239 6.78 6.66 3.92
N ALA A 240 7.99 7.11 4.24
CA ALA A 240 8.33 7.56 5.59
C ALA A 240 7.56 8.82 6.00
N LEU A 241 7.40 9.78 5.08
CA LEU A 241 6.59 10.99 5.32
C LEU A 241 5.13 10.63 5.60
N VAL A 242 4.54 9.73 4.81
CA VAL A 242 3.17 9.26 5.01
C VAL A 242 3.04 8.50 6.32
N SER A 243 3.97 7.58 6.63
CA SER A 243 3.95 6.81 7.88
C SER A 243 4.06 7.71 9.11
N LEU A 244 4.96 8.72 9.08
CA LEU A 244 5.06 9.73 10.12
C LEU A 244 3.77 10.54 10.25
N GLY A 245 3.15 10.92 9.12
CA GLY A 245 1.88 11.63 9.11
C GLY A 245 0.75 10.82 9.74
N LEU A 246 0.63 9.53 9.39
CA LEU A 246 -0.36 8.62 10.01
C LEU A 246 -0.08 8.40 11.49
N CYS A 247 1.20 8.32 11.89
CA CYS A 247 1.61 8.26 13.29
C CYS A 247 1.17 9.51 14.07
N TYR A 248 1.31 10.70 13.48
CA TYR A 248 0.80 11.95 14.06
C TYR A 248 -0.72 11.96 14.18
N LEU A 249 -1.45 11.52 13.14
CA LEU A 249 -2.92 11.42 13.19
C LEU A 249 -3.38 10.48 14.31
N THR A 250 -2.68 9.35 14.51
CA THR A 250 -2.96 8.43 15.63
C THR A 250 -2.76 9.11 16.99
N GLN A 251 -1.75 9.97 17.11
CA GLN A 251 -1.48 10.78 18.30
C GLN A 251 -2.36 12.03 18.42
N LYS A 252 -3.38 12.19 17.56
CA LYS A 252 -4.28 13.36 17.51
C LYS A 252 -3.62 14.67 17.11
N LYS A 253 -2.42 14.63 16.56
CA LYS A 253 -1.68 15.78 15.99
C LYS A 253 -2.17 16.02 14.56
N PHE A 254 -3.43 16.49 14.41
CA PHE A 254 -4.11 16.52 13.10
C PHE A 254 -3.44 17.43 12.10
N LYS A 255 -3.03 18.63 12.51
CA LYS A 255 -2.43 19.60 11.61
C LYS A 255 -1.15 19.07 10.96
N GLU A 256 -0.22 18.60 11.80
CA GLU A 256 1.06 18.04 11.34
C GLU A 256 0.85 16.75 10.54
N GLY A 257 -0.05 15.90 11.00
CA GLY A 257 -0.35 14.63 10.34
C GLY A 257 -0.97 14.82 8.97
N TYR A 258 -2.01 15.64 8.85
CA TYR A 258 -2.64 15.93 7.56
C TYR A 258 -1.71 16.65 6.59
N GLU A 259 -0.83 17.55 7.04
CA GLU A 259 0.13 18.22 6.18
C GLU A 259 1.06 17.21 5.48
N LEU A 260 1.57 16.22 6.21
CA LEU A 260 2.41 15.17 5.65
C LEU A 260 1.62 14.23 4.72
N VAL A 261 0.43 13.80 5.14
CA VAL A 261 -0.41 12.90 4.34
C VAL A 261 -0.95 13.59 3.09
N TYR A 262 -1.26 14.89 3.15
CA TYR A 262 -1.68 15.68 2.00
C TYR A 262 -0.63 15.67 0.88
N ASN A 263 0.65 15.77 1.22
CA ASN A 263 1.75 15.82 0.27
C ASN A 263 2.14 14.45 -0.33
N ARG A 264 1.38 13.37 -0.04
CA ARG A 264 1.67 12.03 -0.59
C ARG A 264 1.61 11.99 -2.12
N LYS A 265 2.62 11.37 -2.73
CA LYS A 265 2.76 11.30 -4.20
C LYS A 265 1.98 10.13 -4.83
N ASN A 266 1.75 9.07 -4.07
CA ASN A 266 1.20 7.80 -4.57
C ASN A 266 -0.25 7.58 -4.10
N SER A 267 -1.17 8.50 -4.43
CA SER A 267 -2.59 8.29 -4.17
C SER A 267 -3.35 7.87 -5.43
N TYR A 268 -4.51 7.25 -5.25
CA TYR A 268 -5.38 6.91 -6.37
C TYR A 268 -5.80 8.17 -7.13
N ALA A 269 -6.13 9.24 -6.44
CA ALA A 269 -6.51 10.52 -7.03
C ALA A 269 -5.40 11.14 -7.92
N ASN A 270 -4.12 10.92 -7.58
CA ASN A 270 -3.01 11.40 -8.40
C ASN A 270 -2.94 10.71 -9.78
N ARG A 271 -3.65 9.59 -9.96
CA ARG A 271 -3.79 8.90 -11.26
C ARG A 271 -4.93 9.48 -12.08
N LEU A 272 -5.92 10.11 -11.42
CA LEU A 272 -7.11 10.66 -12.05
C LEU A 272 -6.90 12.10 -12.53
N THR A 273 -6.09 12.88 -11.83
CA THR A 273 -5.72 14.25 -12.23
C THR A 273 -4.30 14.60 -11.83
N LYS A 274 -3.68 15.50 -12.59
CA LYS A 274 -2.39 16.12 -12.26
C LYS A 274 -2.58 17.47 -11.57
N ASN A 275 -3.81 17.99 -11.52
CA ASN A 275 -4.14 19.32 -11.04
C ASN A 275 -4.82 19.26 -9.65
N LEU A 276 -4.08 18.78 -8.63
CA LEU A 276 -4.58 18.82 -7.26
C LEU A 276 -4.58 20.24 -6.71
N TRP A 277 -5.75 20.70 -6.29
CA TRP A 277 -5.92 22.01 -5.67
C TRP A 277 -5.21 22.07 -4.32
N LYS A 278 -4.48 23.15 -4.10
CA LYS A 278 -3.80 23.40 -2.81
C LYS A 278 -4.68 24.30 -1.94
N PRO A 279 -4.98 23.90 -0.70
CA PRO A 279 -5.70 24.74 0.25
C PRO A 279 -5.04 26.13 0.36
N ASN A 280 -5.85 27.17 0.54
CA ASN A 280 -5.43 28.57 0.58
C ASN A 280 -4.88 29.15 -0.75
N THR A 281 -5.04 28.46 -1.88
CA THR A 281 -4.81 29.04 -3.21
C THR A 281 -6.13 29.42 -3.87
N ALA A 282 -6.07 30.31 -4.88
CA ALA A 282 -7.27 30.66 -5.63
C ALA A 282 -7.88 29.41 -6.31
N LEU A 283 -9.19 29.34 -6.27
CA LEU A 283 -9.97 28.35 -7.00
C LEU A 283 -10.40 29.00 -8.33
N ASP A 284 -9.81 28.56 -9.44
CA ASP A 284 -10.06 29.20 -10.73
C ASP A 284 -11.42 28.88 -11.33
N LYS A 285 -11.99 27.73 -10.96
CA LYS A 285 -13.25 27.19 -11.52
C LYS A 285 -13.98 26.32 -10.50
N GLU A 286 -14.66 25.31 -11.00
CA GLU A 286 -15.30 24.26 -10.23
C GLU A 286 -14.28 23.31 -9.62
N LEU A 287 -14.45 22.95 -8.35
CA LEU A 287 -13.62 21.98 -7.65
C LEU A 287 -14.27 20.59 -7.70
N VAL A 288 -13.54 19.59 -8.16
CA VAL A 288 -13.99 18.20 -8.10
C VAL A 288 -13.40 17.51 -6.89
N ILE A 289 -14.26 16.99 -6.02
CA ILE A 289 -13.83 16.15 -4.88
C ILE A 289 -13.67 14.73 -5.38
N LEU A 290 -12.47 14.16 -5.23
CA LEU A 290 -12.12 12.82 -5.71
C LEU A 290 -12.10 11.80 -4.58
N PRO A 291 -12.52 10.56 -4.81
CA PRO A 291 -12.24 9.47 -3.90
C PRO A 291 -10.73 9.23 -3.88
N ASP A 292 -10.21 8.72 -2.76
CA ASP A 292 -8.77 8.49 -2.61
C ASP A 292 -8.41 7.03 -2.32
N GLN A 293 -9.17 6.40 -1.44
CA GLN A 293 -8.95 5.02 -1.01
C GLN A 293 -10.23 4.18 -1.19
N GLY A 294 -10.76 3.61 -0.11
CA GLY A 294 -11.95 2.76 -0.16
C GLY A 294 -13.28 3.50 -0.01
N PHE A 295 -14.37 2.74 -0.11
CA PHE A 295 -15.72 3.25 0.16
C PHE A 295 -15.89 3.83 1.57
N GLY A 296 -15.20 3.24 2.57
CA GLY A 296 -15.23 3.71 3.95
C GLY A 296 -14.76 5.15 4.09
N ASP A 297 -13.67 5.50 3.38
CA ASP A 297 -13.16 6.88 3.37
C ASP A 297 -14.16 7.86 2.74
N SER A 298 -14.75 7.47 1.62
CA SER A 298 -15.76 8.30 0.96
C SER A 298 -16.96 8.55 1.90
N ILE A 299 -17.43 7.52 2.61
CA ILE A 299 -18.51 7.65 3.59
C ILE A 299 -18.07 8.49 4.78
N GLN A 300 -16.87 8.27 5.33
CA GLN A 300 -16.39 9.00 6.49
C GLN A 300 -16.23 10.50 6.22
N PHE A 301 -15.60 10.85 5.09
CA PHE A 301 -15.21 12.23 4.81
C PHE A 301 -16.27 13.04 4.04
N VAL A 302 -17.33 12.42 3.49
CA VAL A 302 -18.48 13.14 2.88
C VAL A 302 -19.15 14.10 3.87
N ARG A 303 -19.01 13.87 5.18
CA ARG A 303 -19.49 14.76 6.25
C ARG A 303 -19.00 16.19 6.15
N TYR A 304 -17.86 16.41 5.48
CA TYR A 304 -17.27 17.73 5.33
C TYR A 304 -17.84 18.55 4.16
N LEU A 305 -18.58 17.94 3.24
CA LEU A 305 -19.14 18.64 2.08
C LEU A 305 -20.02 19.85 2.44
N PRO A 306 -20.82 19.82 3.51
CA PRO A 306 -21.64 20.98 3.90
C PRO A 306 -20.83 22.25 4.20
N PHE A 307 -19.53 22.14 4.49
CA PHE A 307 -18.66 23.29 4.75
C PHE A 307 -18.10 23.92 3.46
N LEU A 308 -18.35 23.33 2.29
CA LEU A 308 -17.93 23.84 0.98
C LEU A 308 -19.04 24.57 0.21
N LYS A 309 -20.13 24.95 0.87
CA LYS A 309 -21.33 25.55 0.21
C LYS A 309 -21.07 26.82 -0.59
N GLU A 310 -19.99 27.55 -0.27
CA GLU A 310 -19.60 28.77 -0.99
C GLU A 310 -18.83 28.48 -2.30
N HIS A 311 -18.48 27.23 -2.54
CA HIS A 311 -17.75 26.80 -3.72
C HIS A 311 -18.65 26.01 -4.68
N SER A 312 -18.43 26.18 -5.98
CA SER A 312 -18.99 25.27 -6.97
C SER A 312 -18.23 23.95 -6.91
N ILE A 313 -18.88 22.90 -6.41
CA ILE A 313 -18.25 21.59 -6.24
C ILE A 313 -19.02 20.50 -6.97
N LYS A 314 -18.27 19.52 -7.51
CA LYS A 314 -18.79 18.20 -7.88
C LYS A 314 -18.08 17.13 -7.08
N VAL A 315 -18.74 16.03 -6.82
CA VAL A 315 -18.15 14.89 -6.09
C VAL A 315 -18.11 13.68 -7.00
N ALA A 316 -16.91 13.27 -7.39
CA ALA A 316 -16.72 12.02 -8.11
C ALA A 316 -16.66 10.87 -7.12
N THR A 317 -17.43 9.83 -7.37
CA THR A 317 -17.49 8.65 -6.51
C THR A 317 -17.86 7.40 -7.30
N SER A 318 -17.74 6.24 -6.69
CA SER A 318 -18.15 4.98 -7.31
C SER A 318 -19.67 4.89 -7.46
N LYS A 319 -20.13 4.23 -8.53
CA LYS A 319 -21.57 4.02 -8.82
C LYS A 319 -22.37 3.56 -7.62
N GLN A 320 -21.78 2.71 -6.79
CA GLN A 320 -22.42 2.12 -5.61
C GLN A 320 -22.76 3.13 -4.51
N LEU A 321 -22.14 4.32 -4.49
CA LEU A 321 -22.38 5.35 -3.47
C LEU A 321 -23.25 6.50 -3.97
N ILE A 322 -23.39 6.66 -5.30
CA ILE A 322 -24.06 7.84 -5.91
C ILE A 322 -25.47 8.04 -5.38
N GLU A 323 -26.31 7.01 -5.40
CA GLU A 323 -27.71 7.12 -5.00
C GLU A 323 -27.87 7.44 -3.50
N LEU A 324 -27.03 6.84 -2.65
CA LEU A 324 -27.03 7.14 -1.23
C LEU A 324 -26.66 8.60 -0.97
N PHE A 325 -25.62 9.10 -1.64
CA PHE A 325 -25.15 10.47 -1.43
C PHE A 325 -26.09 11.50 -2.02
N LYS A 326 -26.67 11.30 -3.21
CA LYS A 326 -27.68 12.19 -3.80
C LYS A 326 -28.89 12.40 -2.89
N LYS A 327 -29.34 11.33 -2.22
CA LYS A 327 -30.45 11.44 -1.26
C LYS A 327 -30.13 12.32 -0.06
N ASN A 328 -28.89 12.38 0.37
CA ASN A 328 -28.46 13.08 1.57
C ASN A 328 -27.90 14.48 1.28
N TYR A 329 -27.44 14.72 0.06
CA TYR A 329 -26.84 15.97 -0.40
C TYR A 329 -27.44 16.38 -1.76
N PRO A 330 -28.75 16.71 -1.82
CA PRO A 330 -29.46 16.94 -3.10
C PRO A 330 -28.94 18.14 -3.89
N ASP A 331 -28.27 19.09 -3.22
CA ASP A 331 -27.71 20.29 -3.83
C ASP A 331 -26.30 20.08 -4.41
N ILE A 332 -25.74 18.87 -4.28
CA ILE A 332 -24.39 18.54 -4.75
C ILE A 332 -24.50 17.59 -5.95
N GLU A 333 -23.78 17.90 -7.02
CA GLU A 333 -23.66 17.03 -8.17
C GLU A 333 -22.68 15.87 -7.88
N PHE A 334 -23.20 14.62 -7.92
CA PHE A 334 -22.40 13.41 -7.82
C PHE A 334 -22.22 12.78 -9.20
N ILE A 335 -20.97 12.60 -9.63
CA ILE A 335 -20.60 12.01 -10.90
C ILE A 335 -19.89 10.67 -10.71
N ASN A 336 -19.90 9.82 -11.74
CA ASN A 336 -19.10 8.60 -11.68
C ASN A 336 -17.61 8.94 -11.85
N ILE A 337 -16.77 8.25 -11.11
CA ILE A 337 -15.31 8.38 -11.18
C ILE A 337 -14.74 8.17 -12.59
N GLU A 338 -15.41 7.37 -13.41
CA GLU A 338 -15.04 7.10 -14.81
C GLU A 338 -15.24 8.31 -15.73
N ASP A 339 -16.04 9.30 -15.31
CA ASP A 339 -16.40 10.48 -16.10
C ASP A 339 -15.51 11.71 -15.81
N ILE A 340 -14.40 11.54 -15.06
CA ILE A 340 -13.51 12.63 -14.66
C ILE A 340 -12.64 13.08 -15.84
N ASN A 341 -12.61 14.40 -16.06
CA ASN A 341 -11.61 15.00 -16.94
C ASN A 341 -10.26 15.13 -16.19
N PRO A 342 -9.14 14.58 -16.72
CA PRO A 342 -7.83 14.64 -16.06
C PRO A 342 -7.27 16.05 -15.82
N GLU A 343 -7.74 17.06 -16.56
CA GLU A 343 -7.33 18.46 -16.40
C GLU A 343 -8.15 19.20 -15.31
N THR A 344 -9.09 18.52 -14.67
CA THR A 344 -9.94 19.10 -13.65
C THR A 344 -9.15 19.46 -12.40
N GLN A 345 -9.39 20.64 -11.83
CA GLN A 345 -8.87 21.01 -10.53
C GLN A 345 -9.61 20.20 -9.45
N ALA A 346 -8.85 19.48 -8.63
CA ALA A 346 -9.45 18.50 -7.75
C ALA A 346 -8.82 18.45 -6.36
N LEU A 347 -9.61 17.98 -5.37
CA LEU A 347 -9.18 17.72 -4.00
C LEU A 347 -9.60 16.30 -3.62
N ARG A 348 -8.75 15.56 -2.92
CA ARG A 348 -9.11 14.24 -2.38
C ARG A 348 -10.09 14.41 -1.22
N ILE A 349 -11.10 13.56 -1.17
CA ILE A 349 -12.11 13.59 -0.11
C ILE A 349 -11.49 13.45 1.29
N THR A 350 -10.41 12.68 1.42
CA THR A 350 -9.65 12.49 2.67
C THR A 350 -8.89 13.74 3.10
N ASP A 351 -8.63 14.67 2.18
CA ASP A 351 -7.92 15.92 2.47
C ASP A 351 -8.87 17.07 2.86
N LEU A 352 -10.19 16.85 2.83
CA LEU A 352 -11.18 17.86 3.22
C LEU A 352 -10.98 18.37 4.65
N ALA A 353 -10.64 17.47 5.58
CA ALA A 353 -10.36 17.87 6.96
C ALA A 353 -9.18 18.85 7.04
N TYR A 354 -8.11 18.61 6.28
CA TYR A 354 -6.97 19.51 6.18
C TYR A 354 -7.33 20.84 5.51
N ALA A 355 -8.01 20.78 4.37
CA ALA A 355 -8.40 21.96 3.60
C ALA A 355 -9.34 22.89 4.39
N LEU A 356 -10.18 22.34 5.27
CA LEU A 356 -11.11 23.05 6.13
C LEU A 356 -10.51 23.40 7.51
N ASN A 357 -9.22 23.12 7.72
CA ASN A 357 -8.53 23.36 8.99
C ASN A 357 -9.22 22.72 10.20
N MET A 358 -9.74 21.50 10.00
CA MET A 358 -10.38 20.71 11.07
C MET A 358 -9.33 20.02 11.93
N ASP A 359 -9.61 19.89 13.22
CA ASP A 359 -8.76 19.15 14.14
C ASP A 359 -9.58 18.11 14.94
N PHE A 360 -8.92 17.48 15.91
CA PHE A 360 -9.51 16.39 16.70
C PHE A 360 -10.74 16.84 17.50
N ASP A 361 -10.75 18.07 18.04
CA ASP A 361 -11.79 18.55 18.96
C ASP A 361 -13.05 19.04 18.23
N ASN A 362 -12.95 19.29 16.91
CA ASN A 362 -14.04 19.84 16.12
C ASN A 362 -14.54 18.92 14.99
N ILE A 363 -14.38 17.60 15.12
CA ILE A 363 -14.96 16.63 14.17
C ILE A 363 -16.47 16.78 14.11
N PRO A 364 -17.06 17.15 12.93
CA PRO A 364 -18.47 17.45 12.85
C PRO A 364 -19.35 16.19 12.73
N PHE A 365 -20.62 16.34 13.09
CA PHE A 365 -21.68 15.35 12.86
C PHE A 365 -21.40 13.96 13.43
N SER A 366 -20.86 13.88 14.64
CA SER A 366 -20.54 12.62 15.31
C SER A 366 -21.78 11.78 15.68
N GLU A 367 -22.98 12.37 15.73
CA GLU A 367 -24.24 11.66 15.97
C GLU A 367 -24.79 10.92 14.73
N GLY A 368 -24.26 11.24 13.54
CA GLY A 368 -24.69 10.74 12.24
C GLY A 368 -24.99 11.88 11.26
N TYR A 369 -24.86 11.60 9.97
CA TYR A 369 -25.02 12.61 8.89
C TYR A 369 -25.63 12.03 7.62
N LEU A 370 -25.90 10.73 7.58
CA LEU A 370 -26.67 10.08 6.52
C LEU A 370 -28.04 9.67 7.08
N ASN A 371 -29.08 9.89 6.30
CA ASN A 371 -30.43 9.51 6.64
C ASN A 371 -31.06 8.67 5.53
N ILE A 372 -31.75 7.60 5.92
CA ILE A 372 -32.45 6.70 5.03
C ILE A 372 -33.58 6.02 5.78
N GLU A 373 -34.70 5.76 5.10
CA GLU A 373 -35.75 4.94 5.67
C GLU A 373 -35.30 3.49 5.83
N PRO A 374 -35.60 2.83 6.96
CA PRO A 374 -35.21 1.46 7.20
C PRO A 374 -35.91 0.48 6.24
N ALA A 375 -35.28 -0.65 5.97
CA ALA A 375 -35.94 -1.78 5.33
C ALA A 375 -36.99 -2.40 6.27
N ASP A 376 -38.07 -2.95 5.71
CA ASP A 376 -39.12 -3.65 6.50
C ASP A 376 -38.62 -5.06 6.89
N ILE A 377 -37.78 -5.13 7.91
CA ILE A 377 -37.26 -6.37 8.47
C ILE A 377 -37.90 -6.61 9.84
N LYS A 378 -38.91 -7.46 9.87
CA LYS A 378 -39.65 -7.82 11.09
C LYS A 378 -39.01 -9.02 11.78
N ASN A 379 -38.75 -8.90 13.06
CA ASN A 379 -38.30 -9.99 13.92
C ASN A 379 -38.59 -9.63 15.39
N ASP A 380 -39.03 -10.59 16.17
CA ASP A 380 -39.31 -10.42 17.60
C ASP A 380 -38.02 -10.47 18.46
N LYS A 381 -36.93 -11.00 17.90
CA LYS A 381 -35.63 -11.05 18.54
C LYS A 381 -34.83 -9.78 18.24
N LEU A 382 -33.84 -9.50 19.08
CA LEU A 382 -32.87 -8.43 18.84
C LEU A 382 -32.16 -8.66 17.50
N LYS A 383 -32.25 -7.73 16.59
CA LYS A 383 -31.67 -7.81 15.24
C LYS A 383 -30.23 -7.33 15.27
N VAL A 384 -29.28 -8.25 15.06
CA VAL A 384 -27.85 -7.95 15.09
C VAL A 384 -27.26 -8.12 13.69
N GLY A 385 -26.79 -7.00 13.10
CA GLY A 385 -26.01 -7.04 11.87
C GLY A 385 -24.58 -7.49 12.14
N LEU A 386 -24.04 -8.42 11.34
CA LEU A 386 -22.68 -8.96 11.50
C LEU A 386 -21.87 -8.82 10.22
N CYS A 387 -20.60 -8.33 10.36
CA CYS A 387 -19.60 -8.33 9.31
C CYS A 387 -18.22 -8.67 9.94
N TRP A 388 -17.56 -9.71 9.42
CA TRP A 388 -16.35 -10.30 10.05
C TRP A 388 -15.10 -10.23 9.20
N GLU A 389 -15.20 -9.83 7.93
CA GLU A 389 -14.10 -9.87 6.98
C GLU A 389 -13.91 -8.53 6.27
N ALA A 390 -12.67 -8.07 6.20
CA ALA A 390 -12.31 -6.86 5.49
C ALA A 390 -11.80 -7.17 4.08
N GLY A 391 -12.19 -6.36 3.09
CA GLY A 391 -11.86 -6.59 1.67
C GLY A 391 -10.38 -6.48 1.29
N SER A 392 -9.51 -6.07 2.22
CA SER A 392 -8.05 -5.97 2.03
C SER A 392 -7.27 -7.10 2.71
N ALA A 393 -7.94 -8.19 3.12
CA ALA A 393 -7.29 -9.35 3.71
C ALA A 393 -6.18 -9.89 2.81
N GLY A 394 -5.00 -10.13 3.38
CA GLY A 394 -3.86 -10.71 2.66
C GLY A 394 -2.98 -9.71 1.88
N VAL A 395 -3.25 -8.42 1.89
CA VAL A 395 -2.33 -7.42 1.32
C VAL A 395 -1.15 -7.23 2.28
N ARG A 396 0.05 -7.54 1.81
CA ARG A 396 1.28 -7.48 2.59
C ARG A 396 1.50 -6.08 3.19
N GLY A 397 1.75 -6.01 4.49
CA GLY A 397 1.98 -4.75 5.21
C GLY A 397 0.71 -4.01 5.65
N MET A 398 -0.47 -4.50 5.30
CA MET A 398 -1.73 -4.02 5.87
C MET A 398 -2.08 -4.77 7.16
N ILE A 399 -2.73 -4.07 8.07
CA ILE A 399 -3.27 -4.66 9.30
C ILE A 399 -4.35 -5.66 8.90
N ASP A 400 -4.22 -6.92 9.34
CA ASP A 400 -5.28 -7.91 9.13
C ASP A 400 -6.46 -7.57 10.05
N ARG A 401 -7.58 -7.23 9.43
CA ARG A 401 -8.82 -6.85 10.10
C ARG A 401 -9.89 -7.92 9.99
N THR A 402 -9.54 -9.06 9.40
CA THR A 402 -10.44 -10.19 9.22
C THR A 402 -10.43 -11.09 10.46
N ILE A 403 -11.61 -11.43 10.95
CA ILE A 403 -11.80 -12.36 12.06
C ILE A 403 -12.42 -13.64 11.51
N ASN A 404 -11.86 -14.79 11.87
CA ASN A 404 -12.46 -16.05 11.47
C ASN A 404 -13.87 -16.15 12.06
N ILE A 405 -14.86 -16.46 11.22
CA ILE A 405 -16.27 -16.56 11.64
C ILE A 405 -16.48 -17.52 12.81
N LYS A 406 -15.63 -18.55 12.96
CA LYS A 406 -15.66 -19.45 14.13
C LYS A 406 -15.51 -18.73 15.46
N CYS A 407 -14.78 -17.62 15.51
CA CYS A 407 -14.65 -16.85 16.74
C CYS A 407 -16.00 -16.28 17.21
N PHE A 408 -16.95 -16.11 16.31
CA PHE A 408 -18.29 -15.61 16.61
C PHE A 408 -19.29 -16.72 16.99
N GLU A 409 -18.91 -18.01 17.02
CA GLU A 409 -19.82 -19.10 17.41
C GLU A 409 -20.55 -18.85 18.75
N PRO A 410 -19.91 -18.35 19.81
CA PRO A 410 -20.61 -18.00 21.04
C PRO A 410 -21.72 -16.96 20.85
N LEU A 411 -21.48 -15.96 19.98
CA LEU A 411 -22.47 -14.94 19.62
C LEU A 411 -23.61 -15.55 18.77
N LEU A 412 -23.27 -16.39 17.79
CA LEU A 412 -24.24 -17.01 16.87
C LEU A 412 -25.20 -17.97 17.58
N ASN A 413 -24.85 -18.47 18.76
CA ASN A 413 -25.62 -19.42 19.54
C ASN A 413 -26.55 -18.76 20.58
N LEU A 414 -26.56 -17.41 20.67
CA LEU A 414 -27.49 -16.71 21.57
C LEU A 414 -28.94 -16.86 21.10
N SER A 415 -29.83 -17.27 21.99
CA SER A 415 -31.23 -17.56 21.65
C SER A 415 -32.12 -16.33 21.51
N ASN A 416 -31.71 -15.21 22.12
CA ASN A 416 -32.46 -13.94 22.18
C ASN A 416 -32.16 -13.01 21.01
N ILE A 417 -31.23 -13.35 20.12
CA ILE A 417 -30.85 -12.52 18.96
C ILE A 417 -31.16 -13.23 17.65
N GLN A 418 -31.29 -12.44 16.58
CA GLN A 418 -31.26 -12.90 15.19
C GLN A 418 -30.10 -12.21 14.49
N ILE A 419 -29.18 -13.00 13.94
CA ILE A 419 -28.03 -12.48 13.18
C ILE A 419 -28.41 -12.28 11.72
N TYR A 420 -28.03 -11.11 11.19
CA TYR A 420 -28.13 -10.74 9.78
C TYR A 420 -26.75 -10.47 9.24
N SER A 421 -26.34 -11.22 8.22
CA SER A 421 -25.01 -11.06 7.61
C SER A 421 -25.00 -9.91 6.62
N PHE A 422 -24.03 -9.02 6.81
CA PHE A 422 -23.66 -7.92 5.91
C PHE A 422 -22.36 -8.21 5.16
N GLN A 423 -21.88 -9.46 5.19
CA GLN A 423 -20.65 -9.87 4.54
C GLN A 423 -20.88 -10.07 3.04
N TYR A 424 -20.44 -9.11 2.23
CA TYR A 424 -20.57 -9.16 0.77
C TYR A 424 -19.54 -10.10 0.14
N THR A 425 -18.26 -9.94 0.49
CA THR A 425 -17.19 -10.87 0.09
C THR A 425 -16.96 -11.85 1.24
N ASP A 426 -17.28 -13.12 1.04
CA ASP A 426 -17.20 -14.15 2.06
C ASP A 426 -16.17 -15.21 1.64
N THR A 427 -14.88 -14.89 1.81
CA THR A 427 -13.76 -15.77 1.43
C THR A 427 -13.65 -16.98 2.36
N LEU A 428 -14.26 -16.92 3.54
CA LEU A 428 -14.27 -17.97 4.55
C LEU A 428 -15.51 -18.85 4.50
N ASN A 429 -16.42 -18.60 3.56
CA ASN A 429 -17.71 -19.30 3.40
C ASN A 429 -18.55 -19.30 4.70
N GLY A 430 -18.52 -18.21 5.45
CA GLY A 430 -19.22 -18.09 6.72
C GLY A 430 -20.74 -18.17 6.58
N ASN A 431 -21.30 -17.57 5.53
CA ASN A 431 -22.73 -17.63 5.27
C ASN A 431 -23.24 -19.05 4.98
N GLU A 432 -22.43 -19.91 4.36
CA GLU A 432 -22.78 -21.32 4.10
C GLU A 432 -22.61 -22.19 5.36
N LYS A 433 -21.56 -21.94 6.13
CA LYS A 433 -21.25 -22.71 7.35
C LYS A 433 -22.24 -22.48 8.48
N TYR A 434 -22.85 -21.30 8.54
CA TYR A 434 -23.76 -20.91 9.61
C TYR A 434 -25.13 -20.50 9.05
N PRO A 435 -25.97 -21.47 8.60
CA PRO A 435 -27.25 -21.20 7.93
C PRO A 435 -28.32 -20.57 8.85
N GLN A 436 -28.08 -20.49 10.17
CA GLN A 436 -28.94 -19.76 11.11
C GLN A 436 -28.83 -18.23 10.94
N MET A 437 -27.79 -17.72 10.28
CA MET A 437 -27.67 -16.32 9.89
C MET A 437 -28.54 -16.04 8.65
N ILE A 438 -29.16 -14.89 8.63
CA ILE A 438 -29.89 -14.41 7.45
C ILE A 438 -28.93 -13.57 6.60
N ASN A 439 -28.52 -14.08 5.46
CA ASN A 439 -27.64 -13.35 4.55
C ASN A 439 -28.41 -12.30 3.76
N LEU A 440 -28.26 -11.01 4.13
CA LEU A 440 -28.84 -9.87 3.42
C LEU A 440 -27.93 -9.37 2.30
N ALA A 441 -26.62 -9.52 2.44
CA ALA A 441 -25.64 -8.93 1.52
C ALA A 441 -25.76 -9.46 0.08
N LYS A 442 -26.27 -10.68 -0.11
CA LYS A 442 -26.48 -11.30 -1.43
C LYS A 442 -27.45 -10.54 -2.33
N ASP A 443 -28.38 -9.77 -1.74
CA ASP A 443 -29.44 -9.07 -2.44
C ASP A 443 -29.15 -7.56 -2.64
N PHE A 444 -28.05 -7.06 -2.09
CA PHE A 444 -27.66 -5.64 -2.20
C PHE A 444 -27.15 -5.29 -3.60
N LYS A 445 -27.68 -4.22 -4.18
CA LYS A 445 -27.25 -3.66 -5.46
C LYS A 445 -26.24 -2.53 -5.28
N ASP A 446 -26.44 -1.73 -4.24
CA ASP A 446 -25.61 -0.59 -3.89
C ASP A 446 -25.64 -0.31 -2.38
N PHE A 447 -24.94 0.74 -1.95
CA PHE A 447 -24.91 1.12 -0.54
C PHE A 447 -26.24 1.73 -0.03
N THR A 448 -27.18 2.06 -0.90
CA THR A 448 -28.53 2.48 -0.48
C THR A 448 -29.29 1.29 0.13
N ASP A 449 -29.19 0.11 -0.49
CA ASP A 449 -29.80 -1.11 0.04
C ASP A 449 -29.12 -1.54 1.34
N THR A 450 -27.78 -1.49 1.38
CA THR A 450 -27.01 -1.75 2.61
C THR A 450 -27.41 -0.80 3.75
N ALA A 451 -27.54 0.50 3.47
CA ALA A 451 -27.93 1.50 4.45
C ALA A 451 -29.35 1.28 5.00
N LYS A 452 -30.33 0.95 4.14
CA LYS A 452 -31.69 0.61 4.57
C LYS A 452 -31.72 -0.62 5.48
N ALA A 453 -30.96 -1.66 5.10
CA ALA A 453 -30.86 -2.88 5.89
C ALA A 453 -30.17 -2.62 7.25
N LEU A 454 -29.07 -1.87 7.27
CA LEU A 454 -28.40 -1.46 8.50
C LEU A 454 -29.35 -0.66 9.41
N LYS A 455 -30.11 0.28 8.86
CA LYS A 455 -31.06 1.11 9.62
C LYS A 455 -32.18 0.30 10.27
N ALA A 456 -32.45 -0.91 9.79
CA ALA A 456 -33.40 -1.84 10.39
C ALA A 456 -32.79 -2.70 11.50
N MET A 457 -31.47 -2.64 11.75
CA MET A 457 -30.81 -3.39 12.83
C MET A 457 -30.90 -2.63 14.16
N ASP A 458 -30.97 -3.36 15.25
CA ASP A 458 -30.92 -2.79 16.60
C ASP A 458 -29.47 -2.53 17.02
N ILE A 459 -28.54 -3.39 16.57
CA ILE A 459 -27.10 -3.29 16.83
C ILE A 459 -26.34 -3.85 15.61
N VAL A 460 -25.16 -3.28 15.34
CA VAL A 460 -24.21 -3.82 14.36
C VAL A 460 -22.95 -4.26 15.09
N VAL A 461 -22.46 -5.46 14.80
CA VAL A 461 -21.16 -5.98 15.24
C VAL A 461 -20.29 -6.15 13.99
N THR A 462 -19.15 -5.49 13.95
CA THR A 462 -18.36 -5.46 12.73
C THR A 462 -16.87 -5.29 13.01
N VAL A 463 -16.03 -5.72 12.07
CA VAL A 463 -14.62 -5.35 12.03
C VAL A 463 -14.46 -3.99 11.34
N ASP A 464 -13.23 -3.44 11.31
CA ASP A 464 -12.93 -2.16 10.64
C ASP A 464 -13.11 -2.27 9.12
N THR A 465 -14.32 -1.97 8.66
CA THR A 465 -14.75 -2.04 7.25
C THR A 465 -15.63 -0.86 6.87
N VAL A 466 -16.07 -0.83 5.60
CA VAL A 466 -17.07 0.14 5.12
C VAL A 466 -18.37 0.09 5.94
N ILE A 467 -18.75 -1.08 6.46
CA ILE A 467 -19.96 -1.26 7.29
C ILE A 467 -19.87 -0.44 8.57
N THR A 468 -18.69 -0.37 9.20
CA THR A 468 -18.45 0.46 10.38
C THR A 468 -18.73 1.93 10.09
N HIS A 469 -18.16 2.46 9.00
CA HIS A 469 -18.33 3.86 8.63
C HIS A 469 -19.76 4.18 8.22
N LEU A 470 -20.43 3.26 7.52
CA LEU A 470 -21.83 3.44 7.13
C LEU A 470 -22.77 3.40 8.34
N ALA A 471 -22.59 2.43 9.25
CA ALA A 471 -23.37 2.34 10.48
C ALA A 471 -23.17 3.58 11.36
N GLY A 472 -21.93 4.06 11.52
CA GLY A 472 -21.62 5.29 12.23
C GLY A 472 -22.21 6.53 11.58
N ALA A 473 -22.17 6.64 10.25
CA ALA A 473 -22.77 7.74 9.49
C ALA A 473 -24.32 7.78 9.61
N LEU A 474 -24.94 6.61 9.79
CA LEU A 474 -26.39 6.45 10.03
C LEU A 474 -26.79 6.61 11.52
N GLY A 475 -25.81 6.77 12.42
CA GLY A 475 -26.05 6.88 13.86
C GLY A 475 -26.55 5.59 14.52
N ILE A 476 -26.21 4.42 13.98
CA ILE A 476 -26.65 3.13 14.49
C ILE A 476 -25.69 2.64 15.58
N LYS A 477 -26.25 2.10 16.67
CA LYS A 477 -25.46 1.48 17.74
C LYS A 477 -24.59 0.38 17.16
N THR A 478 -23.27 0.55 17.25
CA THR A 478 -22.31 -0.32 16.61
C THR A 478 -21.21 -0.73 17.59
N TYR A 479 -20.83 -2.01 17.57
CA TYR A 479 -19.71 -2.57 18.27
C TYR A 479 -18.65 -2.94 17.24
N ILE A 480 -17.53 -2.21 17.25
CA ILE A 480 -16.40 -2.49 16.36
C ILE A 480 -15.36 -3.33 17.07
N LEU A 481 -14.90 -4.37 16.39
CA LEU A 481 -13.77 -5.19 16.78
C LEU A 481 -12.51 -4.69 16.10
N LEU A 482 -11.54 -4.25 16.88
CA LEU A 482 -10.26 -3.74 16.38
C LEU A 482 -9.11 -4.68 16.73
N PRO A 483 -8.17 -4.92 15.79
CA PRO A 483 -6.94 -5.62 16.10
C PRO A 483 -6.07 -4.81 17.07
N TYR A 484 -5.08 -5.45 17.66
CA TYR A 484 -4.12 -4.82 18.57
C TYR A 484 -3.48 -3.56 17.94
N ALA A 485 -2.97 -3.66 16.71
CA ALA A 485 -2.58 -2.53 15.91
C ALA A 485 -3.78 -2.10 15.03
N SER A 486 -4.37 -0.96 15.33
CA SER A 486 -5.52 -0.43 14.61
C SER A 486 -5.13 0.73 13.68
N ASP A 487 -5.98 1.01 12.69
CA ASP A 487 -5.83 2.18 11.83
C ASP A 487 -5.83 3.49 12.64
N TRP A 488 -5.16 4.53 12.13
CA TRP A 488 -5.03 5.84 12.77
C TRP A 488 -6.38 6.46 13.16
N ARG A 489 -7.45 6.15 12.41
CA ARG A 489 -8.80 6.65 12.66
C ARG A 489 -9.35 6.26 14.04
N TRP A 490 -8.80 5.20 14.61
CA TRP A 490 -9.21 4.70 15.91
C TRP A 490 -8.30 5.16 17.06
N PHE A 491 -7.31 6.02 16.77
CA PHE A 491 -6.42 6.67 17.76
C PHE A 491 -5.75 5.70 18.75
N GLY A 492 -5.26 4.58 18.22
CA GLY A 492 -4.63 3.54 19.04
C GLY A 492 -5.62 2.69 19.86
N GLY A 493 -6.91 2.92 19.69
CA GLY A 493 -7.98 2.28 20.45
C GLY A 493 -8.38 3.06 21.69
N GLY A 494 -9.53 2.74 22.22
CA GLY A 494 -10.17 3.34 23.38
C GLY A 494 -11.57 2.77 23.42
N VAL A 495 -12.42 3.17 24.37
CA VAL A 495 -13.82 2.68 24.42
C VAL A 495 -14.69 3.37 23.38
N ASN A 496 -14.40 4.62 23.08
CA ASN A 496 -15.19 5.47 22.20
C ASN A 496 -14.31 6.14 21.13
N THR A 497 -14.95 6.60 20.05
CA THR A 497 -14.30 7.36 18.98
C THR A 497 -14.97 8.71 18.79
N PRO A 498 -14.24 9.80 18.50
CA PRO A 498 -14.84 11.10 18.23
C PRO A 498 -15.56 11.15 16.86
N TRP A 499 -15.25 10.20 15.96
CA TRP A 499 -15.89 10.13 14.65
C TRP A 499 -17.38 9.80 14.73
N TYR A 500 -17.78 8.92 15.66
CA TYR A 500 -19.13 8.38 15.73
C TYR A 500 -19.49 8.06 17.18
N LYS A 501 -20.40 8.83 17.79
CA LYS A 501 -20.87 8.60 19.16
C LYS A 501 -21.64 7.29 19.32
N SER A 502 -22.18 6.76 18.24
CA SER A 502 -22.91 5.49 18.23
C SER A 502 -21.99 4.25 18.24
N ILE A 503 -20.68 4.43 18.09
CA ILE A 503 -19.72 3.32 18.02
C ILE A 503 -19.00 3.11 19.35
N LYS A 504 -19.03 1.88 19.84
CA LYS A 504 -18.20 1.40 20.97
C LYS A 504 -17.13 0.46 20.43
N ILE A 505 -15.89 0.66 20.89
CA ILE A 505 -14.71 -0.09 20.47
C ILE A 505 -14.46 -1.26 21.41
N PHE A 506 -14.19 -2.43 20.84
CA PHE A 506 -13.71 -3.64 21.49
C PHE A 506 -12.40 -4.05 20.80
N LYS A 507 -11.28 -3.91 21.50
CA LYS A 507 -9.94 -4.08 20.94
C LYS A 507 -9.28 -5.34 21.48
N GLN A 508 -8.48 -6.03 20.64
CA GLN A 508 -7.60 -7.09 21.12
C GLN A 508 -6.60 -6.55 22.14
N GLU A 509 -6.37 -7.31 23.21
CA GLU A 509 -5.32 -7.03 24.19
C GLU A 509 -3.96 -7.61 23.76
N ASP A 510 -3.99 -8.60 22.89
CA ASP A 510 -2.80 -9.21 22.29
C ASP A 510 -3.01 -9.42 20.76
N HIS A 511 -1.97 -9.90 20.07
CA HIS A 511 -2.03 -10.17 18.63
C HIS A 511 -2.67 -11.51 18.27
N ILE A 512 -3.23 -12.26 19.22
CA ILE A 512 -3.55 -13.68 19.05
C ILE A 512 -5.05 -13.95 19.17
N SER A 513 -5.69 -13.43 20.23
CA SER A 513 -7.04 -13.86 20.60
C SER A 513 -8.11 -12.79 20.35
N TRP A 514 -9.25 -13.25 19.82
CA TRP A 514 -10.49 -12.48 19.74
C TRP A 514 -11.52 -12.88 20.80
N GLU A 515 -11.16 -13.82 21.68
CA GLU A 515 -12.11 -14.40 22.64
C GLU A 515 -12.63 -13.36 23.62
N GLU A 516 -11.76 -12.58 24.22
CA GLU A 516 -12.12 -11.58 25.23
C GLU A 516 -12.97 -10.44 24.64
N PRO A 517 -12.59 -9.77 23.51
CA PRO A 517 -13.42 -8.75 22.89
C PRO A 517 -14.81 -9.25 22.48
N ILE A 518 -14.92 -10.49 22.00
CA ILE A 518 -16.20 -11.07 21.59
C ILE A 518 -17.05 -11.40 22.83
N ASN A 519 -16.46 -11.94 23.90
CA ASN A 519 -17.17 -12.20 25.15
C ASN A 519 -17.71 -10.92 25.78
N ASP A 520 -16.98 -9.81 25.69
CA ASP A 520 -17.45 -8.52 26.19
C ASP A 520 -18.60 -7.96 25.35
N ILE A 521 -18.60 -8.19 24.05
CA ILE A 521 -19.77 -7.89 23.20
C ILE A 521 -20.98 -8.73 23.65
N ILE A 522 -20.80 -10.02 23.90
CA ILE A 522 -21.88 -10.93 24.35
C ILE A 522 -22.47 -10.43 25.68
N LYS A 523 -21.65 -10.04 26.65
CA LYS A 523 -22.13 -9.42 27.91
C LYS A 523 -22.95 -8.14 27.68
N CYS A 524 -22.65 -7.38 26.64
CA CYS A 524 -23.43 -6.18 26.28
C CYS A 524 -24.75 -6.50 25.56
N LEU A 525 -24.94 -7.72 25.06
CA LEU A 525 -26.15 -8.17 24.33
C LEU A 525 -27.07 -9.04 25.21
N SER A 526 -26.55 -9.55 26.34
CA SER A 526 -27.29 -10.29 27.36
C SER A 526 -28.02 -9.34 28.29
#